data_73752625b990d7657f211a2eb7d29488
#
_entry.id   73752625b990d7657f211a2eb7d29488
#
_cell.length_a   1.000
_cell.length_b   1.000
_cell.length_c   1.000
_cell.angle_alpha   90.00
_cell.angle_beta   90.00
_cell.angle_gamma   90.00
#
_symmetry.space_group_name_H-M   'P 1'
#
loop_
_entity.id
_entity.type
_entity.pdbx_description
1 polymer ?
#
loop_
_entity_poly.entity_id
_entity_poly.type
_entity_poly.pdbx_seq_one_letter_code
_entity_poly.pdbx_strand_id
1 'polypeptide(L)'
;MVALPVNHRLVRHKNVSLAKLASEPLLLYPAKPRPSYADQVLEMFQSRGLKPTVALETNEVQTAIGLVVAGLGYTLVPQSVQNLHREGVLYLPLSDEGVTTPVVMNRRRNDESELTTYLADMVRSLPTSVHSISRSGQLEARPE
;
A
#
# COMPACT_ATOMS: atom_id res chain seq x y z
N MET A 1 -2.15 -1.49 3.47
CA MET A 1 -2.73 -2.83 3.75
C MET A 1 -1.66 -3.90 3.57
N VAL A 2 -1.87 -5.10 4.10
CA VAL A 2 -1.01 -6.27 3.82
C VAL A 2 -1.76 -7.22 2.88
N ALA A 3 -1.07 -7.72 1.85
CA ALA A 3 -1.52 -8.78 0.97
C ALA A 3 -0.91 -10.11 1.44
N LEU A 4 -1.75 -11.09 1.72
CA LEU A 4 -1.38 -12.41 2.25
C LEU A 4 -1.98 -13.53 1.40
N PRO A 5 -1.34 -14.70 1.29
CA PRO A 5 -1.98 -15.87 0.72
C PRO A 5 -3.26 -16.23 1.49
N VAL A 6 -4.29 -16.70 0.82
CA VAL A 6 -5.59 -17.04 1.47
C VAL A 6 -5.48 -18.08 2.58
N ASN A 7 -4.46 -18.94 2.53
CA ASN A 7 -4.18 -19.99 3.52
C ASN A 7 -3.20 -19.55 4.60
N HIS A 8 -2.75 -18.29 4.60
CA HIS A 8 -1.79 -17.81 5.59
C HIS A 8 -2.41 -17.75 6.99
N ARG A 9 -1.65 -18.11 8.05
CA ARG A 9 -2.14 -18.14 9.44
C ARG A 9 -2.72 -16.79 9.93
N LEU A 10 -2.22 -15.67 9.42
CA LEU A 10 -2.65 -14.33 9.84
C LEU A 10 -3.98 -13.90 9.21
N VAL A 11 -4.52 -14.58 8.21
CA VAL A 11 -5.82 -14.21 7.58
C VAL A 11 -7.02 -14.38 8.51
N ARG A 12 -6.86 -15.10 9.62
CA ARG A 12 -7.88 -15.27 10.66
C ARG A 12 -8.10 -14.00 11.51
N HIS A 13 -7.18 -13.04 11.43
CA HIS A 13 -7.28 -11.77 12.14
C HIS A 13 -8.05 -10.73 11.29
N LYS A 14 -8.73 -9.79 11.96
CA LYS A 14 -9.37 -8.65 11.28
C LYS A 14 -8.36 -7.62 10.77
N ASN A 15 -7.23 -7.50 11.45
CA ASN A 15 -6.09 -6.63 11.12
C ASN A 15 -4.79 -7.31 11.58
N VAL A 16 -3.66 -6.83 11.09
CA VAL A 16 -2.34 -7.41 11.37
C VAL A 16 -1.36 -6.29 11.69
N SER A 17 -0.53 -6.48 12.74
CA SER A 17 0.52 -5.52 13.09
C SER A 17 1.82 -5.77 12.33
N LEU A 18 2.60 -4.71 12.11
CA LEU A 18 3.93 -4.79 11.53
C LEU A 18 4.85 -5.69 12.35
N ALA A 19 4.69 -5.71 13.68
CA ALA A 19 5.46 -6.60 14.56
C ALA A 19 5.23 -8.09 14.24
N LYS A 20 3.98 -8.49 13.92
CA LYS A 20 3.69 -9.87 13.50
C LYS A 20 4.23 -10.19 12.11
N LEU A 21 4.35 -9.19 11.24
CA LEU A 21 4.84 -9.34 9.89
C LEU A 21 6.36 -9.34 9.78
N ALA A 22 7.08 -8.74 10.74
CA ALA A 22 8.53 -8.57 10.67
C ALA A 22 9.30 -9.90 10.54
N SER A 23 8.80 -10.98 11.12
CA SER A 23 9.39 -12.32 11.04
C SER A 23 8.96 -13.14 9.82
N GLU A 24 7.96 -12.67 9.06
CA GLU A 24 7.49 -13.32 7.86
C GLU A 24 8.28 -12.86 6.62
N PRO A 25 8.35 -13.65 5.54
CA PRO A 25 9.04 -13.28 4.32
C PRO A 25 8.36 -12.10 3.63
N LEU A 26 9.03 -10.94 3.56
CA LEU A 26 8.55 -9.73 2.87
C LEU A 26 8.96 -9.74 1.40
N LEU A 27 7.99 -9.56 0.53
CA LEU A 27 8.17 -9.32 -0.91
C LEU A 27 8.09 -7.81 -1.14
N LEU A 28 9.20 -7.20 -1.50
CA LEU A 28 9.35 -5.75 -1.59
C LEU A 28 9.28 -5.26 -3.05
N TYR A 29 8.65 -4.11 -3.26
CA TYR A 29 8.57 -3.46 -4.59
C TYR A 29 8.42 -1.94 -4.44
N PRO A 30 8.81 -1.16 -5.46
CA PRO A 30 9.66 -1.55 -6.59
C PRO A 30 11.11 -1.69 -6.15
N ALA A 31 11.83 -2.64 -6.73
CA ALA A 31 13.25 -2.82 -6.48
C ALA A 31 14.06 -1.58 -6.93
N LYS A 32 13.70 -1.02 -8.08
CA LYS A 32 14.30 0.18 -8.68
C LYS A 32 13.25 0.99 -9.44
N PRO A 33 13.47 2.35 -9.59
CA PRO A 33 14.53 3.15 -8.97
C PRO A 33 14.31 3.38 -7.48
N ARG A 34 15.34 3.79 -6.77
CA ARG A 34 15.29 4.23 -5.37
C ARG A 34 15.60 5.74 -5.29
N PRO A 35 15.07 6.52 -4.31
CA PRO A 35 14.10 6.11 -3.29
C PRO A 35 12.70 5.86 -3.89
N SER A 36 11.95 4.95 -3.28
CA SER A 36 10.68 4.48 -3.81
C SER A 36 9.69 4.09 -2.70
N TYR A 37 8.55 3.50 -3.08
CA TYR A 37 7.60 2.92 -2.13
C TYR A 37 8.23 1.84 -1.25
N ALA A 38 9.20 1.08 -1.77
CA ALA A 38 9.93 0.09 -0.99
C ALA A 38 10.67 0.70 0.20
N ASP A 39 11.26 1.90 0.02
CA ASP A 39 11.94 2.60 1.12
C ASP A 39 10.95 3.06 2.18
N GLN A 40 9.77 3.54 1.77
CA GLN A 40 8.69 3.90 2.69
C GLN A 40 8.23 2.68 3.51
N VAL A 41 8.10 1.51 2.87
CA VAL A 41 7.76 0.26 3.55
C VAL A 41 8.82 -0.10 4.59
N LEU A 42 10.12 -0.04 4.23
CA LEU A 42 11.20 -0.33 5.17
C LEU A 42 11.21 0.66 6.34
N GLU A 43 10.98 1.95 6.08
CA GLU A 43 10.89 2.98 7.10
C GLU A 43 9.74 2.76 8.08
N MET A 44 8.59 2.25 7.63
CA MET A 44 7.47 1.87 8.50
C MET A 44 7.87 0.86 9.57
N PHE A 45 8.74 -0.09 9.23
CA PHE A 45 9.30 -1.04 10.20
C PHE A 45 10.39 -0.40 11.06
N GLN A 46 11.35 0.28 10.44
CA GLN A 46 12.51 0.87 11.13
C GLN A 46 12.10 1.91 12.17
N SER A 47 11.12 2.77 11.87
CA SER A 47 10.59 3.78 12.81
C SER A 47 9.97 3.16 14.08
N ARG A 48 9.66 1.86 14.05
CA ARG A 48 9.12 1.08 15.18
C ARG A 48 10.15 0.13 15.80
N GLY A 49 11.43 0.28 15.42
CA GLY A 49 12.50 -0.61 15.91
C GLY A 49 12.39 -2.04 15.37
N LEU A 50 11.61 -2.26 14.30
CA LEU A 50 11.42 -3.57 13.69
C LEU A 50 12.36 -3.73 12.48
N LYS A 51 12.81 -4.96 12.25
CA LYS A 51 13.64 -5.32 11.09
C LYS A 51 12.90 -6.39 10.28
N PRO A 52 12.32 -6.05 9.12
CA PRO A 52 11.61 -7.03 8.30
C PRO A 52 12.60 -7.98 7.60
N THR A 53 12.17 -9.23 7.36
CA THR A 53 12.91 -10.20 6.58
C THR A 53 12.56 -10.08 5.12
N VAL A 54 13.35 -9.31 4.34
CA VAL A 54 13.14 -9.17 2.88
C VAL A 54 13.58 -10.47 2.20
N ALA A 55 12.63 -11.18 1.61
CA ALA A 55 12.87 -12.43 0.91
C ALA A 55 13.17 -12.22 -0.58
N LEU A 56 12.43 -11.32 -1.22
CA LEU A 56 12.59 -11.00 -2.64
C LEU A 56 12.25 -9.53 -2.91
N GLU A 57 12.88 -8.99 -3.95
CA GLU A 57 12.53 -7.69 -4.50
C GLU A 57 12.03 -7.83 -5.95
N THR A 58 10.97 -7.11 -6.30
CA THR A 58 10.39 -7.08 -7.65
C THR A 58 10.21 -5.64 -8.12
N ASN A 59 10.01 -5.42 -9.41
CA ASN A 59 9.78 -4.06 -9.90
C ASN A 59 8.30 -3.66 -9.90
N GLU A 60 7.39 -4.64 -9.96
CA GLU A 60 5.97 -4.41 -10.16
C GLU A 60 5.12 -4.99 -9.04
N VAL A 61 4.09 -4.24 -8.63
CA VAL A 61 3.12 -4.69 -7.63
C VAL A 61 2.40 -5.97 -8.06
N GLN A 62 2.08 -6.12 -9.33
CA GLN A 62 1.41 -7.30 -9.86
C GLN A 62 2.26 -8.56 -9.71
N THR A 63 3.57 -8.42 -9.94
CA THR A 63 4.55 -9.50 -9.72
C THR A 63 4.63 -9.85 -8.23
N ALA A 64 4.72 -8.86 -7.34
CA ALA A 64 4.72 -9.10 -5.90
C ALA A 64 3.46 -9.85 -5.46
N ILE A 65 2.27 -9.44 -5.93
CA ILE A 65 1.01 -10.13 -5.63
C ILE A 65 1.01 -11.55 -6.19
N GLY A 66 1.56 -11.77 -7.40
CA GLY A 66 1.71 -13.12 -7.96
C GLY A 66 2.56 -14.04 -7.09
N LEU A 67 3.65 -13.52 -6.55
CA LEU A 67 4.51 -14.25 -5.61
C LEU A 67 3.84 -14.51 -4.25
N VAL A 68 2.97 -13.59 -3.79
CA VAL A 68 2.12 -13.82 -2.62
C VAL A 68 1.17 -15.00 -2.86
N VAL A 69 0.48 -15.03 -4.02
CA VAL A 69 -0.39 -16.16 -4.39
C VAL A 69 0.38 -17.48 -4.41
N ALA A 70 1.62 -17.45 -4.89
CA ALA A 70 2.52 -18.62 -4.91
C ALA A 70 3.02 -19.04 -3.50
N GLY A 71 2.67 -18.30 -2.44
CA GLY A 71 3.03 -18.63 -1.06
C GLY A 71 4.45 -18.25 -0.66
N LEU A 72 5.13 -17.40 -1.43
CA LEU A 72 6.52 -17.01 -1.18
C LEU A 72 6.68 -15.95 -0.08
N GLY A 73 5.59 -15.38 0.41
CA GLY A 73 5.60 -14.38 1.47
C GLY A 73 4.40 -13.45 1.41
N TYR A 74 4.55 -12.28 2.03
CA TYR A 74 3.56 -11.22 2.01
C TYR A 74 4.13 -9.95 1.38
N THR A 75 3.25 -9.02 0.98
CA THR A 75 3.66 -7.68 0.59
C THR A 75 2.77 -6.62 1.21
N LEU A 76 3.32 -5.43 1.47
CA LEU A 76 2.53 -4.26 1.84
C LEU A 76 2.12 -3.53 0.55
N VAL A 77 0.87 -3.07 0.51
CA VAL A 77 0.30 -2.40 -0.66
C VAL A 77 -0.51 -1.18 -0.23
N PRO A 78 -0.60 -0.13 -1.07
CA PRO A 78 -1.58 0.93 -0.89
C PRO A 78 -3.01 0.36 -0.85
N GLN A 79 -3.91 1.05 -0.16
CA GLN A 79 -5.29 0.58 -0.02
C GLN A 79 -6.01 0.41 -1.36
N SER A 80 -5.71 1.25 -2.34
CA SER A 80 -6.29 1.18 -3.69
C SER A 80 -6.02 -0.14 -4.41
N VAL A 81 -4.94 -0.84 -4.06
CA VAL A 81 -4.55 -2.12 -4.67
C VAL A 81 -5.54 -3.25 -4.32
N GLN A 82 -6.27 -3.15 -3.21
CA GLN A 82 -7.31 -4.13 -2.87
C GLN A 82 -8.40 -4.28 -3.93
N ASN A 83 -8.60 -3.24 -4.76
CA ASN A 83 -9.57 -3.26 -5.87
C ASN A 83 -9.12 -4.13 -7.04
N LEU A 84 -7.84 -4.50 -7.06
CA LEU A 84 -7.30 -5.49 -7.99
C LEU A 84 -7.63 -6.90 -7.46
N HIS A 85 -8.87 -7.30 -7.64
CA HIS A 85 -9.32 -8.62 -7.23
C HIS A 85 -8.44 -9.70 -7.87
N ARG A 86 -7.74 -10.47 -7.03
CA ARG A 86 -6.96 -11.62 -7.47
C ARG A 86 -7.28 -12.81 -6.61
N GLU A 87 -7.62 -13.91 -7.26
CA GLU A 87 -7.84 -15.18 -6.57
C GLU A 87 -6.57 -15.64 -5.86
N GLY A 88 -6.70 -16.20 -4.67
CA GLY A 88 -5.57 -16.70 -3.88
C GLY A 88 -4.90 -15.67 -2.97
N VAL A 89 -5.33 -14.39 -2.95
CA VAL A 89 -4.81 -13.36 -2.05
C VAL A 89 -5.93 -12.72 -1.23
N LEU A 90 -5.62 -12.40 0.03
CA LEU A 90 -6.47 -11.60 0.92
C LEU A 90 -5.73 -10.32 1.33
N TYR A 91 -6.48 -9.22 1.38
CA TYR A 91 -5.98 -7.92 1.82
C TYR A 91 -6.53 -7.60 3.20
N LEU A 92 -5.64 -7.39 4.17
CA LEU A 92 -6.02 -7.02 5.53
C LEU A 92 -5.46 -5.64 5.88
N PRO A 93 -6.20 -4.85 6.67
CA PRO A 93 -5.69 -3.60 7.19
C PRO A 93 -4.55 -3.85 8.19
N LEU A 94 -3.63 -2.90 8.30
CA LEU A 94 -2.65 -2.88 9.37
C LEU A 94 -3.31 -2.30 10.63
N SER A 95 -2.92 -2.83 11.80
CA SER A 95 -3.39 -2.33 13.10
C SER A 95 -2.56 -1.16 13.63
N ASP A 96 -1.41 -0.92 13.02
CA ASP A 96 -0.48 0.12 13.47
C ASP A 96 -0.97 1.50 13.04
N GLU A 97 -1.01 2.44 13.99
CA GLU A 97 -1.38 3.83 13.73
C GLU A 97 -0.31 4.56 12.91
N GLY A 98 -0.72 5.54 12.12
CA GLY A 98 0.17 6.39 11.34
C GLY A 98 0.84 5.70 10.14
N VAL A 99 0.42 4.47 9.80
CA VAL A 99 0.90 3.79 8.59
C VAL A 99 0.15 4.29 7.37
N THR A 100 0.68 5.34 6.76
CA THR A 100 0.10 5.96 5.56
C THR A 100 1.16 6.10 4.46
N THR A 101 0.71 6.11 3.22
CA THR A 101 1.54 6.44 2.06
C THR A 101 0.94 7.64 1.35
N PRO A 102 1.66 8.77 1.27
CA PRO A 102 1.14 9.95 0.59
C PRO A 102 1.08 9.72 -0.92
N VAL A 103 0.02 10.19 -1.54
CA VAL A 103 -0.01 10.41 -2.99
C VAL A 103 0.56 11.79 -3.25
N VAL A 104 1.61 11.85 -4.06
CA VAL A 104 2.31 13.11 -4.36
C VAL A 104 2.15 13.46 -5.84
N MET A 105 1.93 14.74 -6.11
CA MET A 105 1.95 15.29 -7.45
C MET A 105 3.26 16.06 -7.64
N ASN A 106 4.05 15.65 -8.62
CA ASN A 106 5.27 16.34 -9.01
C ASN A 106 5.01 17.17 -10.26
N ARG A 107 5.48 18.43 -10.26
CA ARG A 107 5.48 19.29 -11.44
C ARG A 107 6.86 19.88 -11.68
N ARG A 108 7.14 20.29 -12.91
CA ARG A 108 8.37 21.04 -13.21
C ARG A 108 8.38 22.36 -12.44
N ARG A 109 9.53 22.76 -11.90
CA ARG A 109 9.64 23.91 -10.99
C ARG A 109 9.09 25.21 -11.58
N ASN A 110 9.29 25.46 -12.87
CA ASN A 110 8.91 26.70 -13.56
C ASN A 110 7.79 26.45 -14.60
N ASP A 111 6.93 25.46 -14.34
CA ASP A 111 5.79 25.22 -15.21
C ASP A 111 4.63 26.11 -14.75
N GLU A 112 4.42 27.20 -15.47
CA GLU A 112 3.34 28.19 -15.26
C GLU A 112 2.17 27.98 -16.23
N SER A 113 2.11 26.82 -16.92
CA SER A 113 1.01 26.55 -17.82
C SER A 113 -0.34 26.55 -17.07
N GLU A 114 -1.36 27.12 -17.70
CA GLU A 114 -2.71 27.18 -17.14
C GLU A 114 -3.24 25.78 -16.80
N LEU A 115 -2.94 24.79 -17.65
CA LEU A 115 -3.37 23.41 -17.44
C LEU A 115 -2.74 22.79 -16.19
N THR A 116 -1.44 23.01 -15.98
CA THR A 116 -0.74 22.49 -14.79
C THR A 116 -1.24 23.18 -13.51
N THR A 117 -1.52 24.48 -13.58
CA THR A 117 -2.09 25.24 -12.46
C THR A 117 -3.49 24.74 -12.14
N TYR A 118 -4.35 24.60 -13.13
CA TYR A 118 -5.72 24.08 -12.98
C TYR A 118 -5.72 22.67 -12.36
N LEU A 119 -4.86 21.77 -12.85
CA LEU A 119 -4.73 20.44 -12.31
C LEU A 119 -4.26 20.44 -10.85
N ALA A 120 -3.30 21.31 -10.52
CA ALA A 120 -2.81 21.43 -9.15
C ALA A 120 -3.90 21.92 -8.18
N ASP A 121 -4.73 22.86 -8.62
CA ASP A 121 -5.84 23.37 -7.82
C ASP A 121 -6.95 22.33 -7.67
N MET A 122 -7.25 21.58 -8.73
CA MET A 122 -8.17 20.45 -8.66
C MET A 122 -7.70 19.40 -7.64
N VAL A 123 -6.42 19.01 -7.70
CA VAL A 123 -5.85 18.02 -6.74
C VAL A 123 -5.90 18.55 -5.31
N ARG A 124 -5.66 19.84 -5.07
CA ARG A 124 -5.77 20.45 -3.73
C ARG A 124 -7.21 20.50 -3.20
N SER A 125 -8.18 20.60 -4.09
CA SER A 125 -9.60 20.61 -3.73
C SER A 125 -10.17 19.22 -3.43
N LEU A 126 -9.43 18.14 -3.74
CA LEU A 126 -9.86 16.79 -3.40
C LEU A 126 -9.91 16.62 -1.87
N PRO A 127 -10.99 16.03 -1.34
CA PRO A 127 -11.08 15.77 0.08
C PRO A 127 -9.94 14.86 0.54
N THR A 128 -9.26 15.25 1.61
CA THR A 128 -8.13 14.50 2.20
C THR A 128 -8.60 13.21 2.90
N SER A 129 -9.91 12.96 2.98
CA SER A 129 -10.47 11.77 3.58
C SER A 129 -10.20 10.54 2.70
N VAL A 130 -9.58 9.55 3.28
CA VAL A 130 -9.48 8.21 2.71
C VAL A 130 -10.90 7.67 2.51
N HIS A 131 -11.38 7.61 1.27
CA HIS A 131 -12.64 6.95 0.96
C HIS A 131 -12.44 5.45 1.17
N SER A 132 -12.97 4.93 2.25
CA SER A 132 -13.11 3.48 2.42
C SER A 132 -14.18 3.01 1.44
N ILE A 133 -13.75 2.40 0.33
CA ILE A 133 -14.68 1.75 -0.58
C ILE A 133 -15.21 0.51 0.15
N SER A 134 -16.49 0.55 0.52
CA SER A 134 -17.21 -0.58 1.07
C SER A 134 -17.23 -1.75 0.07
N ARG A 135 -17.26 -2.97 0.57
CA ARG A 135 -17.31 -4.23 -0.23
C ARG A 135 -18.49 -4.32 -1.22
N SER A 136 -19.42 -3.39 -1.18
CA SER A 136 -20.64 -3.37 -2.00
C SER A 136 -20.59 -2.42 -3.22
N GLY A 137 -19.46 -1.80 -3.52
CA GLY A 137 -19.32 -0.97 -4.73
C GLY A 137 -20.16 0.31 -4.74
N GLN A 138 -20.77 0.70 -3.62
CA GLN A 138 -21.48 1.97 -3.48
C GLN A 138 -20.64 2.96 -2.69
N LEU A 139 -20.44 4.14 -3.27
CA LEU A 139 -19.88 5.31 -2.60
C LEU A 139 -20.90 5.79 -1.56
N GLU A 140 -20.68 5.49 -0.28
CA GLU A 140 -21.41 6.19 0.79
C GLU A 140 -20.70 7.51 1.08
N ALA A 141 -21.31 8.60 0.66
CA ALA A 141 -20.96 9.94 1.11
C ALA A 141 -21.40 10.06 2.58
N ARG A 142 -20.47 10.33 3.50
CA ARG A 142 -20.81 10.72 4.87
C ARG A 142 -21.34 12.16 4.86
N PRO A 143 -22.47 12.43 5.53
CA PRO A 143 -22.89 13.82 5.77
C PRO A 143 -21.95 14.49 6.78
N GLU A 144 -21.91 15.81 6.70
CA GLU A 144 -21.11 16.77 7.48
C GLU A 144 -21.16 16.59 8.99
#